data_2b6ec4f95ea1a072cc636162e8e59458
#
_entry.id   2b6ec4f95ea1a072cc636162e8e59458
#
_cell.length_a   1.000
_cell.length_b   1.000
_cell.length_c   1.000
_cell.angle_alpha   90.00
_cell.angle_beta   90.00
_cell.angle_gamma   90.00
#
_symmetry.space_group_name_H-M   'P 1'
#
loop_
_entity.id
_entity.type
_entity.pdbx_description
1 polymer ?
#
loop_
_entity_poly.entity_id
_entity_poly.type
_entity_poly.pdbx_seq_one_letter_code
_entity_poly.pdbx_strand_id
1 'polypeptide(L)'
;LLGSLLFGVLVSKLFYHDDVRLHGSGNAGMTNVLRTYGKLPAVITTIGDVGKSVVAVKLGQFIFASLLSGTGADFQPLLQPICGAYLAAIFCMLGHSKPVFFGLRGGKGVLVGAGAALATEPIACLVLLVIFLDEVAITHIVSLGSIIIAALYPVLTLCYWLWKGADAASLVFITVCCVLMGAYVIWLHR
;
A
#
# COMPACT_ATOMS: atom_id res chain seq x y z
N LEU A 1 7.20 11.56 1.07
CA LEU A 1 8.57 11.19 1.49
C LEU A 1 8.62 9.79 2.10
N LEU A 2 7.75 9.42 3.08
CA LEU A 2 7.75 8.08 3.69
C LEU A 2 7.68 6.95 2.67
N GLY A 3 6.83 7.08 1.64
CA GLY A 3 6.75 6.11 0.56
C GLY A 3 8.08 5.86 -0.14
N SER A 4 8.92 6.88 -0.25
CA SER A 4 10.24 6.79 -0.92
C SER A 4 11.29 6.01 -0.14
N LEU A 5 11.02 5.60 1.10
CA LEU A 5 11.88 4.64 1.82
C LEU A 5 11.65 3.25 1.23
N LEU A 6 12.56 2.78 0.40
CA LEU A 6 12.50 1.45 -0.20
C LEU A 6 13.22 0.44 0.68
N PHE A 7 12.48 -0.31 1.49
CA PHE A 7 13.11 -1.26 2.41
C PHE A 7 13.86 -2.37 1.69
N GLY A 8 13.41 -2.84 0.52
CA GLY A 8 14.18 -3.80 -0.27
C GLY A 8 15.56 -3.28 -0.69
N VAL A 9 15.65 -2.00 -1.09
CA VAL A 9 16.95 -1.38 -1.42
C VAL A 9 17.76 -1.08 -0.16
N LEU A 10 17.11 -0.60 0.91
CA LEU A 10 17.82 -0.36 2.18
C LEU A 10 18.42 -1.63 2.75
N VAL A 11 17.66 -2.73 2.78
CA VAL A 11 18.12 -4.04 3.24
C VAL A 11 19.29 -4.55 2.39
N SER A 12 19.16 -4.48 1.06
CA SER A 12 20.23 -4.95 0.17
C SER A 12 21.51 -4.14 0.32
N LYS A 13 21.40 -2.82 0.47
CA LYS A 13 22.58 -1.96 0.66
C LYS A 13 23.25 -2.13 2.03
N LEU A 14 22.44 -2.24 3.11
CA LEU A 14 22.97 -2.30 4.47
C LEU A 14 23.57 -3.66 4.81
N PHE A 15 22.95 -4.76 4.36
CA PHE A 15 23.38 -6.12 4.76
C PHE A 15 24.22 -6.83 3.71
N TYR A 16 24.10 -6.44 2.41
CA TYR A 16 24.77 -7.12 1.31
C TYR A 16 25.69 -6.22 0.50
N HIS A 17 25.76 -4.90 0.81
CA HIS A 17 26.51 -3.91 0.06
C HIS A 17 26.19 -3.89 -1.44
N ASP A 18 24.91 -4.16 -1.78
CA ASP A 18 24.44 -4.40 -3.14
C ASP A 18 23.09 -3.68 -3.37
N ASP A 19 22.60 -3.67 -4.62
CA ASP A 19 21.30 -3.11 -4.96
C ASP A 19 20.41 -4.19 -5.59
N VAL A 20 19.39 -4.61 -4.89
CA VAL A 20 18.44 -5.64 -5.35
C VAL A 20 17.86 -5.38 -6.74
N ARG A 21 17.83 -4.13 -7.18
CA ARG A 21 17.32 -3.73 -8.51
C ARG A 21 18.26 -4.09 -9.65
N LEU A 22 19.49 -4.53 -9.36
CA LEU A 22 20.44 -5.06 -10.33
C LEU A 22 20.27 -6.56 -10.56
N HIS A 23 19.38 -7.22 -9.80
CA HIS A 23 19.19 -8.68 -9.81
C HIS A 23 17.75 -9.07 -10.11
N GLY A 24 17.58 -10.31 -10.59
CA GLY A 24 16.28 -10.95 -10.79
C GLY A 24 15.35 -10.14 -11.68
N SER A 25 14.22 -9.71 -11.13
CA SER A 25 13.22 -8.91 -11.86
C SER A 25 13.52 -7.42 -11.95
N GLY A 26 14.60 -6.95 -11.34
CA GLY A 26 14.93 -5.52 -11.25
C GLY A 26 14.00 -4.71 -10.33
N ASN A 27 13.08 -5.36 -9.63
CA ASN A 27 12.11 -4.70 -8.75
C ASN A 27 12.65 -4.56 -7.33
N ALA A 28 12.34 -3.44 -6.66
CA ALA A 28 12.75 -3.19 -5.27
C ALA A 28 11.88 -3.92 -4.22
N GLY A 29 10.88 -4.70 -4.65
CA GLY A 29 9.91 -5.33 -3.75
C GLY A 29 10.36 -6.67 -3.15
N MET A 30 9.64 -7.10 -2.11
CA MET A 30 9.91 -8.30 -1.29
C MET A 30 10.16 -9.57 -2.14
N THR A 31 9.37 -9.81 -3.19
CA THR A 31 9.52 -11.03 -4.01
C THR A 31 10.89 -11.12 -4.69
N ASN A 32 11.44 -10.00 -5.15
CA ASN A 32 12.79 -9.96 -5.71
C ASN A 32 13.87 -10.12 -4.63
N VAL A 33 13.67 -9.48 -3.48
CA VAL A 33 14.54 -9.66 -2.30
C VAL A 33 14.57 -11.12 -1.86
N LEU A 34 13.40 -11.79 -1.81
CA LEU A 34 13.31 -13.22 -1.47
C LEU A 34 14.12 -14.10 -2.43
N ARG A 35 14.01 -13.84 -3.73
CA ARG A 35 14.74 -14.60 -4.77
C ARG A 35 16.25 -14.38 -4.72
N THR A 36 16.67 -13.16 -4.39
CA THR A 36 18.10 -12.77 -4.45
C THR A 36 18.83 -13.06 -3.15
N TYR A 37 18.22 -12.74 -1.99
CA TYR A 37 18.87 -12.77 -0.69
C TYR A 37 18.22 -13.72 0.32
N GLY A 38 17.11 -14.35 -0.02
CA GLY A 38 16.43 -15.33 0.82
C GLY A 38 15.40 -14.74 1.79
N LYS A 39 14.98 -15.59 2.76
CA LYS A 39 13.78 -15.37 3.57
C LYS A 39 13.89 -14.19 4.54
N LEU A 40 14.99 -14.10 5.30
CA LEU A 40 15.14 -13.09 6.34
C LEU A 40 15.12 -11.66 5.79
N PRO A 41 15.88 -11.29 4.74
CA PRO A 41 15.79 -9.99 4.10
C PRO A 41 14.40 -9.69 3.54
N ALA A 42 13.70 -10.70 3.00
CA ALA A 42 12.34 -10.53 2.51
C ALA A 42 11.34 -10.19 3.62
N VAL A 43 11.45 -10.84 4.79
CA VAL A 43 10.63 -10.53 5.97
C VAL A 43 10.89 -9.10 6.45
N ILE A 44 12.14 -8.68 6.56
CA ILE A 44 12.49 -7.30 6.96
C ILE A 44 11.93 -6.29 5.96
N THR A 45 12.04 -6.57 4.67
CA THR A 45 11.46 -5.74 3.60
C THR A 45 9.94 -5.65 3.73
N THR A 46 9.27 -6.77 4.01
CA THR A 46 7.81 -6.83 4.20
C THR A 46 7.38 -5.96 5.38
N ILE A 47 8.01 -6.16 6.55
CA ILE A 47 7.71 -5.39 7.75
C ILE A 47 7.92 -3.89 7.50
N GLY A 48 9.02 -3.52 6.83
CA GLY A 48 9.33 -2.13 6.53
C GLY A 48 8.33 -1.49 5.55
N ASP A 49 8.00 -2.17 4.45
CA ASP A 49 7.09 -1.63 3.43
C ASP A 49 5.63 -1.55 3.93
N VAL A 50 5.17 -2.53 4.68
CA VAL A 50 3.85 -2.49 5.37
C VAL A 50 3.87 -1.41 6.46
N GLY A 51 4.88 -1.41 7.32
CA GLY A 51 5.00 -0.49 8.45
C GLY A 51 5.03 0.98 8.03
N LYS A 52 5.81 1.34 6.99
CA LYS A 52 5.83 2.73 6.49
C LYS A 52 4.46 3.20 5.98
N SER A 53 3.68 2.28 5.40
CA SER A 53 2.33 2.58 4.91
C SER A 53 1.37 2.79 6.08
N VAL A 54 1.41 1.93 7.09
CA VAL A 54 0.63 2.10 8.33
C VAL A 54 0.95 3.46 8.97
N VAL A 55 2.23 3.81 9.09
CA VAL A 55 2.65 5.11 9.65
C VAL A 55 2.13 6.26 8.79
N ALA A 56 2.26 6.19 7.46
CA ALA A 56 1.76 7.24 6.56
C ALA A 56 0.25 7.44 6.70
N VAL A 57 -0.52 6.36 6.75
CA VAL A 57 -1.98 6.37 6.92
C VAL A 57 -2.36 7.00 8.26
N LYS A 58 -1.73 6.60 9.36
CA LYS A 58 -2.00 7.16 10.70
C LYS A 58 -1.64 8.65 10.79
N LEU A 59 -0.54 9.08 10.16
CA LEU A 59 -0.20 10.50 10.04
C LEU A 59 -1.24 11.26 9.22
N GLY A 60 -1.72 10.71 8.11
CA GLY A 60 -2.79 11.32 7.32
C GLY A 60 -4.09 11.50 8.12
N GLN A 61 -4.48 10.48 8.88
CA GLN A 61 -5.62 10.56 9.81
C GLN A 61 -5.44 11.67 10.85
N PHE A 62 -4.26 11.72 11.48
CA PHE A 62 -3.96 12.72 12.50
C PHE A 62 -3.98 14.14 11.94
N ILE A 63 -3.37 14.39 10.77
CA ILE A 63 -3.34 15.70 10.13
C ILE A 63 -4.76 16.17 9.81
N PHE A 64 -5.60 15.30 9.23
CA PHE A 64 -6.98 15.66 8.90
C PHE A 64 -7.84 15.88 10.15
N ALA A 65 -7.66 15.08 11.20
CA ALA A 65 -8.32 15.32 12.49
C ALA A 65 -7.95 16.68 13.09
N SER A 66 -6.66 17.07 13.00
CA SER A 66 -6.18 18.35 13.49
C SER A 66 -6.70 19.53 12.67
N LEU A 67 -6.80 19.39 11.35
CA LEU A 67 -7.39 20.40 10.47
C LEU A 67 -8.88 20.57 10.76
N LEU A 68 -9.61 19.47 10.97
CA LEU A 68 -11.05 19.49 11.26
C LEU A 68 -11.35 20.21 12.58
N SER A 69 -10.52 20.04 13.60
CA SER A 69 -10.70 20.72 14.89
C SER A 69 -10.48 22.23 14.82
N GLY A 70 -9.78 22.71 13.79
CA GLY A 70 -9.49 24.16 13.58
C GLY A 70 -10.42 24.88 12.63
N THR A 71 -11.28 24.14 11.89
CA THR A 71 -12.21 24.72 10.91
C THR A 71 -13.65 24.60 11.39
N GLY A 72 -14.49 25.64 11.18
CA GLY A 72 -15.92 25.56 11.45
C GLY A 72 -16.62 24.44 10.65
N ALA A 73 -17.80 24.04 11.09
CA ALA A 73 -18.53 22.84 10.69
C ALA A 73 -18.84 22.63 9.18
N ASP A 74 -18.59 23.60 8.32
CA ASP A 74 -19.10 23.60 6.93
C ASP A 74 -18.30 22.75 5.92
N PHE A 75 -17.08 22.29 6.29
CA PHE A 75 -16.20 21.49 5.41
C PHE A 75 -16.12 20.00 5.80
N GLN A 76 -17.06 19.51 6.58
CA GLN A 76 -16.99 18.21 7.25
C GLN A 76 -16.84 16.95 6.36
N PRO A 77 -17.47 16.78 5.18
CA PRO A 77 -17.43 15.48 4.51
C PRO A 77 -16.05 15.11 3.93
N LEU A 78 -15.28 16.09 3.44
CA LEU A 78 -13.98 15.83 2.82
C LEU A 78 -12.78 15.93 3.76
N LEU A 79 -12.97 16.50 4.94
CA LEU A 79 -11.93 16.63 5.98
C LEU A 79 -11.98 15.50 7.02
N GLN A 80 -12.81 14.49 6.84
CA GLN A 80 -12.83 13.36 7.74
C GLN A 80 -11.44 12.71 7.86
N PRO A 81 -11.01 12.29 9.05
CA PRO A 81 -9.71 11.65 9.25
C PRO A 81 -9.47 10.46 8.32
N ILE A 82 -10.55 9.75 7.96
CA ILE A 82 -10.46 8.62 7.04
C ILE A 82 -10.08 9.05 5.61
N CYS A 83 -10.52 10.21 5.14
CA CYS A 83 -10.11 10.75 3.84
C CYS A 83 -8.61 11.07 3.83
N GLY A 84 -8.08 11.61 4.92
CA GLY A 84 -6.65 11.81 5.12
C GLY A 84 -5.83 10.51 5.08
N ALA A 85 -6.39 9.42 5.61
CA ALA A 85 -5.79 8.09 5.54
C ALA A 85 -5.59 7.63 4.09
N TYR A 86 -6.63 7.68 3.28
CA TYR A 86 -6.57 7.20 1.89
C TYR A 86 -5.73 8.10 0.99
N LEU A 87 -5.76 9.42 1.19
CA LEU A 87 -4.82 10.32 0.51
C LEU A 87 -3.37 9.97 0.85
N ALA A 88 -3.06 9.78 2.13
CA ALA A 88 -1.72 9.39 2.56
C ALA A 88 -1.30 8.04 1.97
N ALA A 89 -2.22 7.08 1.85
CA ALA A 89 -1.96 5.78 1.21
C ALA A 89 -1.58 5.94 -0.27
N ILE A 90 -2.32 6.74 -1.04
CA ILE A 90 -2.00 7.05 -2.44
C ILE A 90 -0.60 7.66 -2.55
N PHE A 91 -0.30 8.70 -1.78
CA PHE A 91 1.02 9.34 -1.83
C PHE A 91 2.14 8.43 -1.34
N CYS A 92 1.88 7.54 -0.39
CA CYS A 92 2.83 6.53 0.04
C CYS A 92 3.11 5.53 -1.09
N MET A 93 2.10 5.09 -1.81
CA MET A 93 2.21 4.18 -2.95
C MET A 93 2.97 4.83 -4.12
N LEU A 94 2.65 6.08 -4.46
CA LEU A 94 3.38 6.85 -5.47
C LEU A 94 4.85 7.02 -5.08
N GLY A 95 5.12 7.35 -3.82
CA GLY A 95 6.50 7.47 -3.32
C GLY A 95 7.26 6.14 -3.35
N HIS A 96 6.58 5.00 -3.12
CA HIS A 96 7.19 3.68 -3.20
C HIS A 96 7.53 3.27 -4.64
N SER A 97 6.69 3.61 -5.61
CA SER A 97 6.93 3.26 -7.01
C SER A 97 7.85 4.25 -7.73
N LYS A 98 7.82 5.52 -7.32
CA LYS A 98 8.67 6.61 -7.84
C LYS A 98 9.44 7.29 -6.70
N PRO A 99 10.36 6.57 -6.05
CA PRO A 99 11.06 7.04 -4.86
C PRO A 99 12.07 8.14 -5.19
N VAL A 100 11.92 9.30 -4.56
CA VAL A 100 12.82 10.45 -4.79
C VAL A 100 14.26 10.19 -4.32
N PHE A 101 14.45 9.31 -3.31
CA PHE A 101 15.78 8.99 -2.79
C PHE A 101 16.51 7.92 -3.61
N PHE A 102 15.86 7.27 -4.57
CA PHE A 102 16.39 6.11 -5.27
C PHE A 102 16.23 6.20 -6.80
N GLY A 103 16.30 7.42 -7.36
CA GLY A 103 16.28 7.66 -8.80
C GLY A 103 14.95 7.31 -9.48
N LEU A 104 13.83 7.45 -8.77
CA LEU A 104 12.46 7.20 -9.26
C LEU A 104 12.21 5.76 -9.73
N ARG A 105 13.06 4.81 -9.34
CA ARG A 105 12.96 3.37 -9.66
C ARG A 105 12.63 2.59 -8.38
N GLY A 106 11.36 2.28 -8.19
CA GLY A 106 10.83 1.65 -6.98
C GLY A 106 10.17 0.30 -7.19
N GLY A 107 9.26 -0.03 -6.27
CA GLY A 107 8.47 -1.25 -6.28
C GLY A 107 7.09 -1.08 -6.90
N LYS A 108 6.28 -2.14 -6.86
CA LYS A 108 4.93 -2.18 -7.45
C LYS A 108 3.80 -1.79 -6.48
N GLY A 109 4.11 -1.53 -5.20
CA GLY A 109 3.17 -0.98 -4.23
C GLY A 109 2.23 -1.98 -3.56
N VAL A 110 2.30 -3.27 -3.83
CA VAL A 110 1.38 -4.29 -3.26
C VAL A 110 1.44 -4.30 -1.72
N LEU A 111 2.63 -4.36 -1.12
CA LEU A 111 2.79 -4.33 0.34
C LEU A 111 2.41 -2.98 0.94
N VAL A 112 2.58 -1.89 0.20
CA VAL A 112 2.12 -0.55 0.64
C VAL A 112 0.59 -0.51 0.65
N GLY A 113 -0.08 -1.06 -0.37
CA GLY A 113 -1.53 -1.24 -0.39
C GLY A 113 -2.03 -2.12 0.76
N ALA A 114 -1.34 -3.24 1.02
CA ALA A 114 -1.66 -4.12 2.15
C ALA A 114 -1.51 -3.39 3.51
N GLY A 115 -0.47 -2.57 3.69
CA GLY A 115 -0.28 -1.78 4.89
C GLY A 115 -1.36 -0.70 5.06
N ALA A 116 -1.81 -0.09 3.96
CA ALA A 116 -2.93 0.85 3.99
C ALA A 116 -4.23 0.14 4.41
N ALA A 117 -4.58 -0.98 3.76
CA ALA A 117 -5.75 -1.78 4.10
C ALA A 117 -5.71 -2.29 5.54
N LEU A 118 -4.56 -2.74 6.03
CA LEU A 118 -4.38 -3.16 7.42
C LEU A 118 -4.69 -2.03 8.42
N ALA A 119 -4.30 -0.80 8.08
CA ALA A 119 -4.49 0.36 8.96
C ALA A 119 -5.91 0.92 8.94
N THR A 120 -6.67 0.73 7.86
CA THR A 120 -8.03 1.31 7.65
C THR A 120 -9.14 0.28 7.75
N GLU A 121 -8.92 -0.95 7.27
CA GLU A 121 -9.94 -1.99 7.10
C GLU A 121 -9.34 -3.39 7.28
N PRO A 122 -8.92 -3.76 8.50
CA PRO A 122 -8.17 -4.99 8.76
C PRO A 122 -8.90 -6.27 8.33
N ILE A 123 -10.24 -6.29 8.36
CA ILE A 123 -11.04 -7.44 7.91
C ILE A 123 -10.91 -7.62 6.38
N ALA A 124 -11.07 -6.53 5.62
CA ALA A 124 -10.89 -6.58 4.16
C ALA A 124 -9.45 -6.95 3.80
N CYS A 125 -8.45 -6.43 4.53
CA CYS A 125 -7.06 -6.80 4.38
C CYS A 125 -6.83 -8.31 4.60
N LEU A 126 -7.44 -8.89 5.64
CA LEU A 126 -7.34 -10.34 5.90
C LEU A 126 -7.94 -11.17 4.77
N VAL A 127 -9.12 -10.79 4.27
CA VAL A 127 -9.77 -11.47 3.13
C VAL A 127 -8.88 -11.41 1.89
N LEU A 128 -8.32 -10.24 1.56
CA LEU A 128 -7.38 -10.08 0.44
C LEU A 128 -6.12 -10.92 0.62
N LEU A 129 -5.60 -11.00 1.85
CA LEU A 129 -4.42 -11.82 2.15
C LEU A 129 -4.71 -13.32 1.92
N VAL A 130 -5.87 -13.82 2.36
CA VAL A 130 -6.26 -15.22 2.13
C VAL A 130 -6.37 -15.50 0.65
N ILE A 131 -7.09 -14.66 -0.12
CA ILE A 131 -7.23 -14.80 -1.57
C ILE A 131 -5.84 -14.79 -2.25
N PHE A 132 -4.95 -13.90 -1.84
CA PHE A 132 -3.59 -13.82 -2.39
C PHE A 132 -2.79 -15.10 -2.12
N LEU A 133 -2.85 -15.61 -0.89
CA LEU A 133 -2.10 -16.82 -0.51
C LEU A 133 -2.64 -18.06 -1.23
N ASP A 134 -3.95 -18.21 -1.34
CA ASP A 134 -4.59 -19.30 -2.07
C ASP A 134 -4.22 -19.27 -3.56
N GLU A 135 -4.32 -18.08 -4.18
CA GLU A 135 -3.95 -17.91 -5.59
C GLU A 135 -2.47 -18.26 -5.84
N VAL A 136 -1.57 -17.76 -4.99
CA VAL A 136 -0.13 -18.05 -5.12
C VAL A 136 0.17 -19.54 -4.84
N ALA A 137 -0.55 -20.16 -3.92
CA ALA A 137 -0.37 -21.60 -3.62
C ALA A 137 -0.81 -22.49 -4.83
N ILE A 138 -1.86 -22.08 -5.53
CA ILE A 138 -2.40 -22.83 -6.69
C ILE A 138 -1.56 -22.58 -7.94
N THR A 139 -1.26 -21.32 -8.25
CA THR A 139 -0.67 -20.93 -9.55
C THR A 139 0.84 -20.75 -9.52
N HIS A 140 1.41 -20.54 -8.34
CA HIS A 140 2.81 -20.15 -8.13
C HIS A 140 3.20 -18.81 -8.80
N ILE A 141 2.21 -17.96 -9.16
CA ILE A 141 2.39 -16.69 -9.89
C ILE A 141 2.03 -15.52 -8.98
N VAL A 142 3.00 -14.99 -8.25
CA VAL A 142 2.82 -13.85 -7.33
C VAL A 142 2.22 -12.60 -8.02
N SER A 143 2.57 -12.35 -9.28
CA SER A 143 2.03 -11.20 -10.02
C SER A 143 0.54 -11.34 -10.32
N LEU A 144 0.06 -12.55 -10.59
CA LEU A 144 -1.36 -12.82 -10.82
C LEU A 144 -2.16 -12.55 -9.54
N GLY A 145 -1.73 -13.13 -8.41
CA GLY A 145 -2.36 -12.86 -7.12
C GLY A 145 -2.39 -11.36 -6.78
N SER A 146 -1.29 -10.64 -7.08
CA SER A 146 -1.24 -9.18 -6.87
C SER A 146 -2.27 -8.42 -7.71
N ILE A 147 -2.48 -8.80 -8.97
CA ILE A 147 -3.48 -8.18 -9.85
C ILE A 147 -4.90 -8.48 -9.36
N ILE A 148 -5.17 -9.73 -8.95
CA ILE A 148 -6.48 -10.14 -8.45
C ILE A 148 -6.86 -9.35 -7.20
N ILE A 149 -5.97 -9.30 -6.18
CA ILE A 149 -6.27 -8.54 -4.97
C ILE A 149 -6.37 -7.04 -5.22
N ALA A 150 -5.60 -6.48 -6.16
CA ALA A 150 -5.69 -5.08 -6.55
C ALA A 150 -7.03 -4.73 -7.22
N ALA A 151 -7.59 -5.66 -8.00
CA ALA A 151 -8.92 -5.49 -8.60
C ALA A 151 -10.06 -5.67 -7.58
N LEU A 152 -9.90 -6.57 -6.60
CA LEU A 152 -10.90 -6.82 -5.56
C LEU A 152 -10.89 -5.77 -4.45
N TYR A 153 -9.77 -5.10 -4.22
CA TYR A 153 -9.61 -4.14 -3.13
C TYR A 153 -10.71 -3.06 -3.09
N PRO A 154 -11.04 -2.35 -4.20
CA PRO A 154 -12.11 -1.35 -4.18
C PRO A 154 -13.48 -1.92 -3.80
N VAL A 155 -13.78 -3.15 -4.22
CA VAL A 155 -15.06 -3.82 -3.96
C VAL A 155 -15.18 -4.16 -2.47
N LEU A 156 -14.15 -4.78 -1.90
CA LEU A 156 -14.13 -5.13 -0.48
C LEU A 156 -14.15 -3.90 0.43
N THR A 157 -13.43 -2.85 0.03
CA THR A 157 -13.45 -1.56 0.72
C THR A 157 -14.85 -0.95 0.72
N LEU A 158 -15.51 -0.91 -0.44
CA LEU A 158 -16.88 -0.42 -0.55
C LEU A 158 -17.83 -1.19 0.37
N CYS A 159 -17.78 -2.53 0.35
CA CYS A 159 -18.60 -3.37 1.23
C CYS A 159 -18.30 -3.12 2.72
N TYR A 160 -17.03 -2.99 3.08
CA TYR A 160 -16.61 -2.74 4.46
C TYR A 160 -17.15 -1.40 4.99
N TRP A 161 -17.02 -0.32 4.21
CA TRP A 161 -17.44 1.00 4.65
C TRP A 161 -18.95 1.22 4.57
N LEU A 162 -19.65 0.53 3.65
CA LEU A 162 -21.11 0.42 3.68
C LEU A 162 -21.58 -0.27 4.98
N TRP A 163 -20.96 -1.37 5.34
CA TRP A 163 -21.26 -2.07 6.60
C TRP A 163 -20.98 -1.21 7.84
N LYS A 164 -19.94 -0.38 7.79
CA LYS A 164 -19.61 0.59 8.86
C LYS A 164 -20.52 1.81 8.90
N GLY A 165 -21.42 2.00 7.95
CA GLY A 165 -22.33 3.15 7.89
C GLY A 165 -21.65 4.45 7.52
N ALA A 166 -20.61 4.42 6.68
CA ALA A 166 -19.94 5.62 6.19
C ALA A 166 -20.93 6.51 5.40
N ASP A 167 -20.78 7.83 5.53
CA ASP A 167 -21.56 8.78 4.74
C ASP A 167 -21.24 8.69 3.23
N ALA A 168 -22.18 9.11 2.39
CA ALA A 168 -22.08 8.95 0.95
C ALA A 168 -20.84 9.67 0.35
N ALA A 169 -20.47 10.84 0.86
CA ALA A 169 -19.33 11.60 0.34
C ALA A 169 -18.01 10.91 0.67
N SER A 170 -17.83 10.47 1.92
CA SER A 170 -16.67 9.67 2.35
C SER A 170 -16.60 8.36 1.57
N LEU A 171 -17.73 7.67 1.39
CA LEU A 171 -17.78 6.41 0.66
C LEU A 171 -17.32 6.54 -0.79
N VAL A 172 -17.80 7.56 -1.51
CA VAL A 172 -17.38 7.86 -2.88
C VAL A 172 -15.88 8.17 -2.91
N PHE A 173 -15.40 9.04 -2.02
CA PHE A 173 -14.00 9.44 -1.96
C PHE A 173 -13.07 8.23 -1.72
N ILE A 174 -13.38 7.42 -0.70
CA ILE A 174 -12.62 6.22 -0.34
C ILE A 174 -12.58 5.24 -1.52
N THR A 175 -13.74 4.97 -2.12
CA THR A 175 -13.84 4.02 -3.25
C THR A 175 -13.01 4.50 -4.44
N VAL A 176 -13.07 5.79 -4.79
CA VAL A 176 -12.24 6.38 -5.85
C VAL A 176 -10.75 6.22 -5.54
N CYS A 177 -10.33 6.49 -4.30
CA CYS A 177 -8.94 6.29 -3.89
C CYS A 177 -8.49 4.82 -4.07
N CYS A 178 -9.33 3.86 -3.69
CA CYS A 178 -9.00 2.43 -3.83
C CYS A 178 -8.98 1.99 -5.29
N VAL A 179 -9.89 2.50 -6.13
CA VAL A 179 -9.86 2.25 -7.58
C VAL A 179 -8.56 2.78 -8.19
N LEU A 180 -8.14 4.00 -7.83
CA LEU A 180 -6.89 4.58 -8.32
C LEU A 180 -5.68 3.76 -7.88
N MET A 181 -5.62 3.33 -6.61
CA MET A 181 -4.53 2.48 -6.10
C MET A 181 -4.51 1.11 -6.78
N GLY A 182 -5.66 0.45 -6.92
CA GLY A 182 -5.78 -0.84 -7.59
C GLY A 182 -5.38 -0.77 -9.07
N ALA A 183 -5.90 0.21 -9.80
CA ALA A 183 -5.55 0.45 -11.20
C ALA A 183 -4.05 0.74 -11.37
N TYR A 184 -3.46 1.50 -10.45
CA TYR A 184 -2.03 1.80 -10.47
C TYR A 184 -1.17 0.56 -10.24
N VAL A 185 -1.53 -0.31 -9.28
CA VAL A 185 -0.86 -1.59 -9.06
C VAL A 185 -0.95 -2.48 -10.30
N ILE A 186 -2.13 -2.61 -10.90
CA ILE A 186 -2.34 -3.39 -12.13
C ILE A 186 -1.47 -2.84 -13.28
N TRP A 187 -1.45 -1.51 -13.44
CA TRP A 187 -0.61 -0.86 -14.44
C TRP A 187 0.89 -1.13 -14.25
N LEU A 188 1.38 -1.21 -13.01
CA LEU A 188 2.78 -1.55 -12.71
C LEU A 188 3.12 -3.04 -12.91
N HIS A 189 2.13 -3.91 -13.14
CA HIS A 189 2.32 -5.33 -13.39
C HIS A 189 2.29 -5.74 -14.87
N ARG A 190 2.09 -4.78 -15.76
CA ARG A 190 2.18 -4.97 -17.20
C ARG A 190 3.62 -5.10 -17.71
#